data_4ea3c7d6d417dbed4b23f13a51b365be
#
_entry.id   4ea3c7d6d417dbed4b23f13a51b365be
#
_cell.length_a   1.000
_cell.length_b   1.000
_cell.length_c   1.000
_cell.angle_alpha   90.00
_cell.angle_beta   90.00
_cell.angle_gamma   90.00
#
_symmetry.space_group_name_H-M   'P 1'
#
loop_
_entity.id
_entity.type
_entity.pdbx_description
1 polymer ?
#
loop_
_entity_poly.entity_id
_entity_poly.type
_entity_poly.pdbx_seq_one_letter_code
_entity_poly.pdbx_strand_id
1 'polypeptide(L)'
;SLPDEVDTQDFVRYWSLRKCILLPTVKGKDIELHRYATEDHLETGAFGIQESTGEVFTDYASIDLAVIPGVAFDTEGNRLGRGQGFYDRLLTRLQHYNIYKIGVCFDFQRVEHVPTEPHDIPMDEIL
;
A
#
# COMPACT_ATOMS: atom_id res chain seq x y z
N SER A 1 4.25 -7.79 -5.24
CA SER A 1 4.68 -6.61 -6.05
C SER A 1 4.70 -6.96 -7.51
N LEU A 2 4.35 -6.03 -8.36
CA LEU A 2 4.43 -6.17 -9.81
C LEU A 2 5.87 -5.93 -10.28
N PRO A 3 6.25 -6.43 -11.49
CA PRO A 3 7.63 -6.31 -11.94
C PRO A 3 8.18 -4.88 -12.04
N ASP A 4 7.31 -3.89 -12.24
CA ASP A 4 7.70 -2.49 -12.32
C ASP A 4 7.53 -1.74 -11.00
N GLU A 5 7.34 -2.48 -9.91
CA GLU A 5 7.24 -1.93 -8.56
C GLU A 5 8.39 -2.44 -7.71
N VAL A 6 8.70 -1.69 -6.66
CA VAL A 6 9.68 -2.12 -5.68
C VAL A 6 9.18 -3.40 -5.01
N ASP A 7 10.03 -4.41 -4.93
CA ASP A 7 9.69 -5.65 -4.25
C ASP A 7 9.74 -5.44 -2.73
N THR A 8 8.62 -5.65 -2.08
CA THR A 8 8.46 -5.42 -0.64
C THR A 8 8.35 -6.70 0.19
N GLN A 9 8.55 -7.87 -0.40
CA GLN A 9 8.34 -9.13 0.32
C GLN A 9 9.25 -9.29 1.54
N ASP A 10 10.54 -8.99 1.41
CA ASP A 10 11.47 -9.08 2.53
C ASP A 10 11.17 -8.06 3.61
N PHE A 11 10.77 -6.86 3.21
CA PHE A 11 10.33 -5.82 4.13
C PHE A 11 9.13 -6.29 4.94
N VAL A 12 8.13 -6.86 4.29
CA VAL A 12 6.93 -7.36 4.97
C VAL A 12 7.27 -8.48 5.93
N ARG A 13 8.11 -9.44 5.53
CA ARG A 13 8.56 -10.52 6.42
C ARG A 13 9.26 -9.98 7.65
N TYR A 14 10.21 -9.09 7.45
CA TYR A 14 11.00 -8.53 8.54
C TYR A 14 10.12 -7.83 9.56
N TRP A 15 9.23 -6.96 9.09
CA TRP A 15 8.41 -6.15 9.97
C TRP A 15 7.22 -6.89 10.56
N SER A 16 6.75 -7.97 9.93
CA SER A 16 5.62 -8.75 10.45
C SER A 16 5.93 -9.38 11.81
N LEU A 17 7.19 -9.58 12.12
CA LEU A 17 7.62 -10.11 13.41
C LEU A 17 7.65 -9.03 14.50
N ARG A 18 7.55 -7.77 14.15
CA ARG A 18 7.70 -6.63 15.05
C ARG A 18 6.50 -5.71 15.08
N LYS A 19 5.77 -5.66 14.00
CA LYS A 19 4.63 -4.78 13.79
C LYS A 19 3.47 -5.56 13.21
N CYS A 20 2.28 -5.06 13.43
CA CYS A 20 1.11 -5.57 12.73
C CYS A 20 1.13 -5.05 11.30
N ILE A 21 1.19 -5.94 10.34
CA ILE A 21 1.22 -5.61 8.92
C ILE A 21 -0.13 -5.90 8.29
N LEU A 22 -0.62 -4.95 7.52
CA LEU A 22 -1.85 -5.10 6.74
C LEU A 22 -1.49 -5.14 5.27
N LEU A 23 -2.10 -6.04 4.53
CA LEU A 23 -1.92 -6.16 3.09
C LEU A 23 -3.23 -5.91 2.37
N PRO A 24 -3.16 -5.33 1.16
CA PRO A 24 -4.34 -5.04 0.37
C PRO A 24 -4.84 -6.27 -0.37
N THR A 25 -6.15 -6.37 -0.48
CA THR A 25 -6.82 -7.36 -1.34
C THR A 25 -7.87 -6.62 -2.15
N VAL A 26 -7.86 -6.82 -3.46
CA VAL A 26 -8.84 -6.20 -4.34
C VAL A 26 -10.17 -6.96 -4.25
N LYS A 27 -11.24 -6.22 -3.97
CA LYS A 27 -12.60 -6.73 -3.94
C LYS A 27 -13.48 -5.81 -4.79
N GLY A 28 -13.87 -6.28 -5.98
CA GLY A 28 -14.61 -5.45 -6.91
C GLY A 28 -13.80 -4.24 -7.34
N LYS A 29 -14.27 -3.06 -6.99
CA LYS A 29 -13.60 -1.79 -7.32
C LYS A 29 -12.77 -1.23 -6.18
N ASP A 30 -12.74 -1.90 -5.04
CA ASP A 30 -12.12 -1.39 -3.83
C ASP A 30 -11.01 -2.29 -3.33
N ILE A 31 -10.20 -1.73 -2.42
CA ILE A 31 -9.21 -2.48 -1.69
C ILE A 31 -9.71 -2.70 -0.27
N GLU A 32 -9.65 -3.95 0.18
CA GLU A 32 -9.81 -4.32 1.57
C GLU A 32 -8.44 -4.52 2.19
N LEU A 33 -8.29 -4.18 3.47
CA LEU A 33 -7.06 -4.43 4.20
C LEU A 33 -7.25 -5.66 5.07
N HIS A 34 -6.25 -6.55 5.04
CA HIS A 34 -6.26 -7.77 5.83
C HIS A 34 -4.95 -7.88 6.60
N ARG A 35 -5.04 -8.42 7.81
CA ARG A 35 -3.84 -8.63 8.61
C ARG A 35 -2.96 -9.69 7.98
N TYR A 36 -1.69 -9.37 7.78
CA TYR A 36 -0.71 -10.31 7.27
C TYR A 36 -0.45 -11.41 8.31
N ALA A 37 -0.54 -12.66 7.88
CA ALA A 37 -0.19 -13.80 8.70
C ALA A 37 1.28 -14.15 8.48
N THR A 38 2.00 -14.42 9.56
CA THR A 38 3.35 -14.97 9.46
C THR A 38 3.29 -16.39 8.89
N GLU A 39 4.44 -16.92 8.48
CA GLU A 39 4.49 -18.27 7.91
C GLU A 39 3.85 -19.33 8.80
N ASP A 40 3.96 -19.16 10.12
CA ASP A 40 3.35 -20.07 11.09
C ASP A 40 1.83 -20.04 11.08
N HIS A 41 1.26 -18.99 10.54
CA HIS A 41 -0.19 -18.79 10.48
C HIS A 41 -0.75 -18.91 9.06
N LEU A 42 0.12 -19.13 8.08
CA LEU A 42 -0.34 -19.29 6.69
C LEU A 42 -0.94 -20.67 6.47
N GLU A 43 -2.00 -20.70 5.68
CA GLU A 43 -2.57 -21.95 5.24
C GLU A 43 -1.54 -22.75 4.44
N THR A 44 -1.53 -24.06 4.63
CA THR A 44 -0.59 -24.95 3.95
C THR A 44 -0.71 -24.86 2.43
N GLY A 45 -1.86 -24.48 1.93
CA GLY A 45 -2.10 -24.32 0.51
C GLY A 45 -1.62 -23.02 -0.09
N ALA A 46 -1.01 -22.16 0.68
CA ALA A 46 -0.63 -20.83 0.20
C ALA A 46 0.49 -20.82 -0.83
N PHE A 47 1.16 -21.96 -1.03
CA PHE A 47 2.14 -22.14 -2.12
C PHE A 47 3.20 -21.05 -2.21
N GLY A 48 3.67 -20.58 -1.06
CA GLY A 48 4.61 -19.48 -1.02
C GLY A 48 3.98 -18.13 -1.29
N ILE A 49 2.70 -18.06 -1.60
CA ILE A 49 1.94 -16.83 -1.67
C ILE A 49 1.56 -16.46 -0.26
N GLN A 50 1.94 -15.28 0.15
CA GLN A 50 1.63 -14.78 1.47
C GLN A 50 0.22 -14.19 1.42
N GLU A 51 -0.72 -14.95 1.91
CA GLU A 51 -2.09 -14.50 2.00
C GLU A 51 -2.40 -14.01 3.40
N SER A 52 -3.20 -12.99 3.46
CA SER A 52 -3.71 -12.48 4.71
C SER A 52 -4.85 -13.35 5.21
N THR A 53 -4.95 -13.51 6.52
CA THR A 53 -6.02 -14.29 7.12
C THR A 53 -7.33 -13.51 7.17
N GLY A 54 -8.31 -14.10 6.64
CA GLY A 54 -9.74 -13.98 6.80
C GLY A 54 -10.39 -12.62 6.92
N GLU A 55 -10.31 -12.00 8.04
CA GLU A 55 -11.16 -10.86 8.32
C GLU A 55 -10.64 -9.55 7.75
N VAL A 56 -11.56 -8.74 7.23
CA VAL A 56 -11.25 -7.38 6.79
C VAL A 56 -10.88 -6.54 8.01
N PHE A 57 -9.77 -5.83 7.92
CA PHE A 57 -9.36 -4.90 8.95
C PHE A 57 -10.01 -3.54 8.71
N THR A 58 -10.73 -3.04 9.68
CA THR A 58 -11.50 -1.79 9.55
C THR A 58 -11.14 -0.72 10.57
N ASP A 59 -10.27 -1.02 11.53
CA ASP A 59 -9.86 -0.05 12.54
C ASP A 59 -8.77 0.88 11.99
N TYR A 60 -9.14 1.72 11.05
CA TYR A 60 -8.21 2.60 10.36
C TYR A 60 -7.53 3.60 11.31
N ALA A 61 -8.16 3.94 12.41
CA ALA A 61 -7.59 4.86 13.39
C ALA A 61 -6.31 4.31 14.04
N SER A 62 -6.12 3.00 14.03
CA SER A 62 -4.93 2.37 14.61
C SER A 62 -3.76 2.25 13.63
N ILE A 63 -3.95 2.63 12.37
CA ILE A 63 -2.89 2.57 11.38
C ILE A 63 -1.97 3.78 11.56
N ASP A 64 -0.67 3.54 11.66
CA ASP A 64 0.32 4.59 11.83
C ASP A 64 0.98 5.00 10.52
N LEU A 65 1.22 4.03 9.64
CA LEU A 65 2.02 4.22 8.45
C LEU A 65 1.43 3.43 7.28
N ALA A 66 1.40 4.05 6.12
CA ALA A 66 1.02 3.39 4.88
C ALA A 66 2.15 3.51 3.86
N VAL A 67 2.53 2.39 3.27
CA VAL A 67 3.51 2.32 2.19
C VAL A 67 2.74 2.07 0.89
N ILE A 68 2.80 3.02 -0.02
CA ILE A 68 1.93 3.07 -1.19
C ILE A 68 2.73 2.89 -2.47
N PRO A 69 2.34 1.95 -3.34
CA PRO A 69 2.98 1.80 -4.64
C PRO A 69 2.42 2.81 -5.64
N GLY A 70 3.16 3.01 -6.74
CA GLY A 70 2.70 3.84 -7.84
C GLY A 70 3.56 3.66 -9.07
N VAL A 71 3.06 4.15 -10.18
CA VAL A 71 3.79 4.13 -11.46
C VAL A 71 4.85 5.23 -11.48
N ALA A 72 4.52 6.40 -10.94
CA ALA A 72 5.44 7.53 -10.86
C ALA A 72 5.08 8.43 -9.68
N PHE A 73 6.04 9.18 -9.22
CA PHE A 73 5.90 10.16 -8.14
C PHE A 73 6.66 11.43 -8.49
N ASP A 74 6.18 12.57 -8.03
CA ASP A 74 6.89 13.84 -8.20
C ASP A 74 7.41 14.38 -6.85
N THR A 75 8.09 15.52 -6.91
CA THR A 75 8.72 16.11 -5.72
C THR A 75 7.72 16.67 -4.71
N GLU A 76 6.48 16.87 -5.12
CA GLU A 76 5.42 17.35 -4.23
C GLU A 76 4.65 16.21 -3.57
N GLY A 77 5.06 14.96 -3.82
CA GLY A 77 4.40 13.80 -3.25
C GLY A 77 3.24 13.28 -4.07
N ASN A 78 2.99 13.84 -5.23
CA ASN A 78 1.91 13.38 -6.10
C ASN A 78 2.23 12.02 -6.69
N ARG A 79 1.20 11.21 -6.83
CA ARG A 79 1.31 9.81 -7.24
C ARG A 79 0.51 9.56 -8.50
N LEU A 80 1.13 8.87 -9.46
CA LEU A 80 0.45 8.35 -10.64
C LEU A 80 0.16 6.86 -10.42
N GLY A 81 -1.11 6.49 -10.45
CA GLY A 81 -1.55 5.10 -10.34
C GLY A 81 -1.71 4.45 -11.70
N ARG A 82 -2.17 3.21 -11.69
CA ARG A 82 -2.33 2.40 -12.91
C ARG A 82 -3.65 2.63 -13.64
N GLY A 83 -4.46 3.59 -13.19
CA GLY A 83 -5.73 3.93 -13.85
C GLY A 83 -6.95 3.20 -13.31
N GLN A 84 -6.79 2.27 -12.39
CA GLN A 84 -7.92 1.54 -11.79
C GLN A 84 -8.56 2.27 -10.61
N GLY A 85 -7.85 3.23 -10.03
CA GLY A 85 -8.34 4.02 -8.90
C GLY A 85 -8.39 3.29 -7.56
N PHE A 86 -7.81 2.10 -7.45
CA PHE A 86 -7.87 1.31 -6.21
C PHE A 86 -7.24 2.06 -5.03
N TYR A 87 -6.01 2.54 -5.19
CA TYR A 87 -5.31 3.24 -4.11
C TYR A 87 -5.87 4.64 -3.89
N ASP A 88 -6.34 5.29 -4.94
CA ASP A 88 -6.96 6.61 -4.78
C ASP A 88 -8.22 6.52 -3.91
N ARG A 89 -9.03 5.49 -4.12
CA ARG A 89 -10.22 5.27 -3.29
C ARG A 89 -9.85 4.88 -1.85
N LEU A 90 -8.82 4.04 -1.68
CA LEU A 90 -8.33 3.70 -0.35
C LEU A 90 -7.81 4.94 0.38
N LEU A 91 -6.97 5.74 -0.27
CA LEU A 91 -6.43 6.95 0.32
C LEU A 91 -7.54 7.94 0.71
N THR A 92 -8.58 8.04 -0.10
CA THR A 92 -9.74 8.86 0.23
C THR A 92 -10.42 8.40 1.51
N ARG A 93 -10.55 7.08 1.71
CA ARG A 93 -11.10 6.54 2.96
C ARG A 93 -10.19 6.82 4.16
N LEU A 94 -8.88 6.83 3.94
CA LEU A 94 -7.90 6.99 5.01
C LEU A 94 -7.58 8.46 5.33
N GLN A 95 -8.04 9.41 4.52
CA GLN A 95 -7.61 10.81 4.62
C GLN A 95 -7.96 11.50 5.94
N HIS A 96 -8.98 11.02 6.63
CA HIS A 96 -9.42 11.60 7.89
C HIS A 96 -8.67 11.05 9.12
N TYR A 97 -7.75 10.13 8.88
CA TYR A 97 -6.95 9.52 9.93
C TYR A 97 -5.52 10.04 9.87
N ASN A 98 -4.84 10.05 11.01
CA ASN A 98 -3.47 10.54 11.07
C ASN A 98 -2.49 9.44 10.66
N ILE A 99 -2.44 9.15 9.37
CA ILE A 99 -1.61 8.10 8.80
C ILE A 99 -0.50 8.76 7.97
N TYR A 100 0.75 8.42 8.27
CA TYR A 100 1.88 8.89 7.48
C TYR A 100 2.00 8.04 6.21
N LYS A 101 1.97 8.68 5.05
CA LYS A 101 1.93 8.01 3.75
C LYS A 101 3.28 8.13 3.04
N ILE A 102 3.90 6.97 2.76
CA ILE A 102 5.19 6.92 2.07
C ILE A 102 4.98 6.26 0.72
N GLY A 103 5.34 6.97 -0.35
CA GLY A 103 5.43 6.37 -1.68
C GLY A 103 6.79 5.71 -1.85
N VAL A 104 6.83 4.51 -2.45
CA VAL A 104 8.09 3.81 -2.72
C VAL A 104 8.22 3.60 -4.22
N CYS A 105 9.42 3.84 -4.74
CA CYS A 105 9.66 3.74 -6.18
C CYS A 105 11.15 3.56 -6.49
N PHE A 106 11.42 3.13 -7.71
CA PHE A 106 12.76 3.21 -8.27
C PHE A 106 13.06 4.65 -8.72
N ASP A 107 14.33 5.00 -8.88
CA ASP A 107 14.72 6.36 -9.28
C ASP A 107 14.08 6.79 -10.60
N PHE A 108 13.97 5.88 -11.58
CA PHE A 108 13.36 6.22 -12.86
C PHE A 108 11.87 6.53 -12.78
N GLN A 109 11.22 6.20 -11.67
CA GLN A 109 9.81 6.51 -11.42
C GLN A 109 9.62 7.88 -10.79
N ARG A 110 10.68 8.57 -10.43
CA ARG A 110 10.62 9.95 -9.95
C ARG A 110 10.60 10.88 -11.15
N VAL A 111 9.57 11.70 -11.22
CA VAL A 111 9.35 12.62 -12.36
C VAL A 111 9.16 14.03 -11.83
N GLU A 112 9.26 15.03 -12.73
CA GLU A 112 9.12 16.43 -12.33
C GLU A 112 7.68 16.78 -11.95
N HIS A 113 6.73 16.22 -12.65
CA HIS A 113 5.32 16.54 -12.44
C HIS A 113 4.42 15.36 -12.76
N VAL A 114 3.54 15.05 -11.82
CA VAL A 114 2.47 14.08 -12.00
C VAL A 114 1.16 14.85 -12.16
N PRO A 115 0.37 14.58 -13.21
CA PRO A 115 -0.94 15.21 -13.34
C PRO A 115 -1.83 14.87 -12.13
N THR A 116 -2.49 15.88 -11.58
CA THR A 116 -3.33 15.72 -10.40
C THR A 116 -4.72 16.28 -10.62
N GLU A 117 -5.64 15.78 -9.81
CA GLU A 117 -6.99 16.32 -9.69
C GLU A 117 -7.19 16.83 -8.26
N PRO A 118 -8.16 17.73 -8.01
CA PRO A 118 -8.33 18.33 -6.68
C PRO A 118 -8.55 17.34 -5.54
N HIS A 119 -9.07 16.15 -5.83
CA HIS A 119 -9.34 15.14 -4.82
C HIS A 119 -8.16 14.18 -4.58
N ASP A 120 -7.08 14.31 -5.33
CA ASP A 120 -5.93 13.44 -5.16
C ASP A 120 -5.22 13.74 -3.84
N ILE A 121 -4.73 12.68 -3.20
CA ILE A 121 -4.07 12.78 -1.91
C ILE A 121 -2.57 12.56 -2.09
N PRO A 122 -1.75 13.56 -1.80
CA PRO A 122 -0.30 13.40 -1.94
C PRO A 122 0.30 12.53 -0.85
N MET A 123 1.46 11.96 -1.15
CA MET A 123 2.26 11.25 -0.16
C MET A 123 2.97 12.25 0.75
N ASP A 124 3.25 11.84 1.98
CA ASP A 124 4.02 12.66 2.91
C ASP A 124 5.52 12.57 2.60
N GLU A 125 5.95 11.45 2.04
CA GLU A 125 7.35 11.22 1.70
C GLU A 125 7.46 10.24 0.53
N ILE A 126 8.52 10.39 -0.27
CA ILE A 126 8.85 9.45 -1.34
C ILE A 126 10.24 8.88 -1.07
N LEU A 127 10.33 7.57 -1.05
CA LEU A 127 11.59 6.87 -0.85
C LEU A 127 12.13 6.24 -2.13
#